data_d20aec92fcca0b393cdb7a2c052cc35c
#
_entry.id   d20aec92fcca0b393cdb7a2c052cc35c
#
_cell.length_a   1.000
_cell.length_b   1.000
_cell.length_c   1.000
_cell.angle_alpha   90.00
_cell.angle_beta   90.00
_cell.angle_gamma   90.00
#
_symmetry.space_group_name_H-M   'P 1'
#
loop_
_entity.id
_entity.type
_entity.pdbx_description
1 polymer ?
#
loop_
_entity_poly.entity_id
_entity_poly.type
_entity_poly.pdbx_seq_one_letter_code
_entity_poly.pdbx_strand_id
1 'polypeptide(L)'
;MAYVLYFARRIDAQNKLMHKHVWKPTLEPGAKGKTLALYGFGGIGKEIAKRAVPFKMNVIYYCRHPNLEDEKTYGVKYVDEETLLREGDFLSLNVPLTDSTFHLIDKNKLDQMKTGSILINIARGPVIDEFAVTDALKSGKLGAAAVDVFPSEPCTDSPLADCPTAVLTPHTASSTVENSAEMNIAAVDNVLNYLQGTLDDKYLVIKGAR
;
A
#
# COMPACT_ATOMS: atom_id res chain seq x y z
N MET A 1 -5.88 -3.76 -0.37
CA MET A 1 -6.78 -4.60 0.47
C MET A 1 -6.39 -6.07 0.48
N ALA A 2 -6.01 -6.69 -0.63
CA ALA A 2 -5.61 -8.11 -0.63
C ALA A 2 -4.54 -8.42 0.42
N TYR A 3 -3.45 -7.64 0.49
CA TYR A 3 -2.40 -7.80 1.51
C TYR A 3 -2.91 -7.64 2.94
N VAL A 4 -3.81 -6.67 3.19
CA VAL A 4 -4.42 -6.49 4.52
C VAL A 4 -5.15 -7.75 4.95
N LEU A 5 -5.98 -8.31 4.06
CA LEU A 5 -6.74 -9.53 4.35
C LEU A 5 -5.85 -10.78 4.41
N TYR A 6 -4.81 -10.84 3.59
CA TYR A 6 -3.80 -11.90 3.61
C TYR A 6 -3.16 -12.03 4.99
N PHE A 7 -2.65 -10.91 5.54
CA PHE A 7 -2.03 -10.92 6.85
C PHE A 7 -3.04 -11.07 8.00
N ALA A 8 -4.20 -10.42 7.89
CA ALA A 8 -5.23 -10.51 8.93
C ALA A 8 -5.80 -11.94 9.09
N ARG A 9 -5.78 -12.76 8.03
CA ARG A 9 -6.40 -14.09 8.06
C ARG A 9 -5.40 -15.24 7.96
N ARG A 10 -4.15 -14.96 7.58
CA ARG A 10 -3.06 -15.96 7.45
C ARG A 10 -3.49 -17.24 6.72
N ILE A 11 -4.29 -17.08 5.67
CA ILE A 11 -4.90 -18.21 4.94
C ILE A 11 -3.83 -19.14 4.37
N ASP A 12 -2.72 -18.57 3.89
CA ASP A 12 -1.58 -19.32 3.36
C ASP A 12 -0.96 -20.27 4.41
N ALA A 13 -0.77 -19.78 5.63
CA ALA A 13 -0.23 -20.59 6.72
C ALA A 13 -1.18 -21.74 7.09
N GLN A 14 -2.48 -21.45 7.19
CA GLN A 14 -3.49 -22.47 7.46
C GLN A 14 -3.58 -23.49 6.32
N ASN A 15 -3.55 -23.03 5.07
CA ASN A 15 -3.53 -23.89 3.89
C ASN A 15 -2.31 -24.83 3.88
N LYS A 16 -1.10 -24.29 4.20
CA LYS A 16 0.12 -25.10 4.30
C LYS A 16 0.03 -26.20 5.37
N LEU A 17 -0.66 -25.94 6.49
CA LEU A 17 -0.90 -26.95 7.52
C LEU A 17 -1.82 -28.05 7.00
N MET A 18 -2.92 -27.70 6.33
CA MET A 18 -3.85 -28.67 5.74
C MET A 18 -3.16 -29.56 4.70
N HIS A 19 -2.31 -29.01 3.83
CA HIS A 19 -1.51 -29.81 2.89
C HIS A 19 -0.53 -30.77 3.57
N LYS A 20 -0.15 -30.49 4.82
CA LYS A 20 0.65 -31.40 5.67
C LYS A 20 -0.19 -32.36 6.50
N HIS A 21 -1.51 -32.46 6.22
CA HIS A 21 -2.47 -33.24 6.99
C HIS A 21 -2.55 -32.85 8.48
N VAL A 22 -2.23 -31.58 8.79
CA VAL A 22 -2.31 -31.06 10.16
C VAL A 22 -3.58 -30.25 10.33
N TRP A 23 -4.54 -30.80 11.06
CA TRP A 23 -5.77 -30.11 11.46
C TRP A 23 -5.52 -29.35 12.78
N LYS A 24 -5.20 -28.08 12.67
CA LYS A 24 -4.94 -27.21 13.85
C LYS A 24 -5.66 -25.87 13.65
N PRO A 25 -6.90 -25.73 14.13
CA PRO A 25 -7.59 -24.44 14.13
C PRO A 25 -6.82 -23.41 14.95
N THR A 26 -6.61 -22.22 14.39
CA THR A 26 -5.99 -21.07 15.06
C THR A 26 -6.95 -19.90 15.10
N LEU A 27 -6.93 -19.16 16.21
CA LEU A 27 -7.65 -17.90 16.32
C LEU A 27 -6.74 -16.80 15.81
N GLU A 28 -7.08 -16.29 14.63
CA GLU A 28 -6.34 -15.18 14.02
C GLU A 28 -7.05 -13.84 14.25
N PRO A 29 -6.30 -12.75 14.46
CA PRO A 29 -6.90 -11.42 14.57
C PRO A 29 -7.53 -11.03 13.23
N GLY A 30 -8.82 -10.73 13.21
CA GLY A 30 -9.50 -10.27 11.99
C GLY A 30 -9.11 -8.82 11.63
N ALA A 31 -9.65 -8.31 10.50
CA ALA A 31 -9.47 -6.92 10.10
C ALA A 31 -10.34 -5.94 10.92
N LYS A 32 -11.47 -6.41 11.45
CA LYS A 32 -12.41 -5.59 12.23
C LYS A 32 -11.74 -4.95 13.44
N GLY A 33 -11.88 -3.61 13.56
CA GLY A 33 -11.34 -2.82 14.67
C GLY A 33 -9.82 -2.55 14.56
N LYS A 34 -9.14 -3.11 13.56
CA LYS A 34 -7.74 -2.77 13.27
C LYS A 34 -7.63 -1.42 12.60
N THR A 35 -6.54 -0.72 12.86
CA THR A 35 -6.25 0.57 12.25
C THR A 35 -5.47 0.38 10.96
N LEU A 36 -6.06 0.85 9.84
CA LEU A 36 -5.39 1.00 8.56
C LEU A 36 -4.93 2.45 8.41
N ALA A 37 -3.64 2.66 8.45
CA ALA A 37 -2.98 3.94 8.28
C ALA A 37 -2.61 4.12 6.79
N LEU A 38 -3.13 5.17 6.15
CA LEU A 38 -2.89 5.49 4.75
C LEU A 38 -1.91 6.66 4.66
N TYR A 39 -0.67 6.40 4.30
CA TYR A 39 0.30 7.45 4.01
C TYR A 39 0.12 7.91 2.57
N GLY A 40 -0.52 9.07 2.38
CA GLY A 40 -1.04 9.57 1.13
C GLY A 40 -2.51 9.23 0.92
N PHE A 41 -3.32 10.27 0.60
CA PHE A 41 -4.77 10.14 0.44
C PHE A 41 -5.23 10.69 -0.91
N GLY A 42 -4.52 10.29 -1.98
CA GLY A 42 -4.90 10.50 -3.38
C GLY A 42 -5.92 9.45 -3.86
N GLY A 43 -6.07 9.30 -5.17
CA GLY A 43 -7.01 8.36 -5.78
C GLY A 43 -6.91 6.94 -5.22
N ILE A 44 -5.69 6.39 -5.13
CA ILE A 44 -5.46 5.02 -4.61
C ILE A 44 -5.85 4.92 -3.12
N GLY A 45 -5.42 5.89 -2.29
CA GLY A 45 -5.76 5.90 -0.86
C GLY A 45 -7.27 5.95 -0.63
N LYS A 46 -8.00 6.77 -1.40
CA LYS A 46 -9.47 6.84 -1.35
C LYS A 46 -10.13 5.52 -1.73
N GLU A 47 -9.65 4.85 -2.77
CA GLU A 47 -10.17 3.54 -3.20
C GLU A 47 -9.87 2.43 -2.17
N ILE A 48 -8.74 2.50 -1.47
CA ILE A 48 -8.44 1.60 -0.36
C ILE A 48 -9.40 1.85 0.80
N ALA A 49 -9.62 3.12 1.18
CA ALA A 49 -10.52 3.50 2.27
C ALA A 49 -11.97 3.01 2.01
N LYS A 50 -12.51 3.23 0.80
CA LYS A 50 -13.83 2.73 0.41
C LYS A 50 -14.01 1.24 0.66
N ARG A 51 -12.93 0.46 0.53
CA ARG A 51 -12.94 -1.00 0.71
C ARG A 51 -12.65 -1.42 2.15
N ALA A 52 -11.90 -0.62 2.91
CA ALA A 52 -11.52 -0.93 4.29
C ALA A 52 -12.65 -0.64 5.29
N VAL A 53 -13.38 0.46 5.10
CA VAL A 53 -14.47 0.87 6.00
C VAL A 53 -15.58 -0.19 6.12
N PRO A 54 -16.06 -0.85 5.05
CA PRO A 54 -17.03 -1.95 5.16
C PRO A 54 -16.51 -3.15 5.96
N PHE A 55 -15.20 -3.37 6.03
CA PHE A 55 -14.60 -4.37 6.92
C PHE A 55 -14.54 -3.93 8.39
N LYS A 56 -15.13 -2.76 8.72
CA LYS A 56 -15.14 -2.17 10.06
C LYS A 56 -13.73 -1.93 10.61
N MET A 57 -12.81 -1.56 9.71
CA MET A 57 -11.49 -1.07 10.09
C MET A 57 -11.58 0.41 10.52
N ASN A 58 -10.71 0.82 11.42
CA ASN A 58 -10.45 2.22 11.67
C ASN A 58 -9.50 2.72 10.58
N VAL A 59 -9.92 3.68 9.76
CA VAL A 59 -9.09 4.21 8.70
C VAL A 59 -8.63 5.62 9.07
N ILE A 60 -7.32 5.78 9.23
CA ILE A 60 -6.67 7.06 9.45
C ILE A 60 -5.77 7.39 8.26
N TYR A 61 -5.57 8.66 7.97
CA TYR A 61 -4.69 9.06 6.89
C TYR A 61 -3.86 10.30 7.21
N TYR A 62 -2.71 10.39 6.56
CA TYR A 62 -1.87 11.56 6.50
C TYR A 62 -1.61 11.96 5.06
N CYS A 63 -1.72 13.25 4.75
CA CYS A 63 -1.28 13.83 3.51
C CYS A 63 -0.94 15.31 3.70
N ARG A 64 -0.20 15.90 2.75
CA ARG A 64 0.23 17.31 2.84
C ARG A 64 -0.92 18.32 2.82
N HIS A 65 -2.02 17.96 2.14
CA HIS A 65 -3.19 18.84 1.95
C HIS A 65 -4.46 18.04 2.26
N PRO A 66 -4.86 17.96 3.54
CA PRO A 66 -6.07 17.24 3.93
C PRO A 66 -7.33 17.97 3.42
N ASN A 67 -8.37 17.19 3.12
CA ASN A 67 -9.69 17.70 2.77
C ASN A 67 -10.73 17.12 3.72
N LEU A 68 -11.39 17.98 4.50
CA LEU A 68 -12.41 17.57 5.48
C LEU A 68 -13.66 16.94 4.84
N GLU A 69 -13.95 17.26 3.59
CA GLU A 69 -15.06 16.61 2.87
C GLU A 69 -14.74 15.14 2.58
N ASP A 70 -13.47 14.83 2.32
CA ASP A 70 -13.01 13.46 2.14
C ASP A 70 -13.23 12.62 3.41
N GLU A 71 -13.04 13.20 4.60
CA GLU A 71 -13.26 12.49 5.87
C GLU A 71 -14.69 12.03 6.02
N LYS A 72 -15.66 12.89 5.71
CA LYS A 72 -17.09 12.56 5.75
C LYS A 72 -17.46 11.56 4.66
N THR A 73 -16.94 11.77 3.44
CA THR A 73 -17.28 10.94 2.28
C THR A 73 -16.79 9.51 2.42
N TYR A 74 -15.59 9.33 2.97
CA TYR A 74 -14.94 8.02 3.04
C TYR A 74 -14.98 7.38 4.43
N GLY A 75 -15.47 8.08 5.44
CA GLY A 75 -15.50 7.58 6.82
C GLY A 75 -14.10 7.39 7.41
N VAL A 76 -13.18 8.32 7.12
CA VAL A 76 -11.77 8.28 7.51
C VAL A 76 -11.45 9.48 8.40
N LYS A 77 -10.29 9.45 9.07
CA LYS A 77 -9.83 10.53 9.94
C LYS A 77 -8.43 10.98 9.55
N TYR A 78 -8.25 12.28 9.33
CA TYR A 78 -6.92 12.88 9.21
C TYR A 78 -6.20 12.86 10.55
N VAL A 79 -4.91 12.56 10.51
CA VAL A 79 -4.01 12.63 11.67
C VAL A 79 -2.65 13.19 11.24
N ASP A 80 -1.84 13.63 12.18
CA ASP A 80 -0.44 13.95 11.92
C ASP A 80 0.39 12.68 11.61
N GLU A 81 1.59 12.89 11.09
CA GLU A 81 2.46 11.78 10.68
C GLU A 81 2.86 10.88 11.86
N GLU A 82 3.17 11.47 13.03
CA GLU A 82 3.55 10.72 14.21
C GLU A 82 2.40 9.80 14.67
N THR A 83 1.20 10.33 14.75
CA THR A 83 0.00 9.56 15.09
C THR A 83 -0.27 8.45 14.06
N LEU A 84 -0.09 8.75 12.76
CA LEU A 84 -0.26 7.75 11.70
C LEU A 84 0.65 6.55 11.93
N LEU A 85 1.94 6.80 12.18
CA LEU A 85 2.94 5.74 12.40
C LEU A 85 2.67 4.97 13.69
N ARG A 86 2.36 5.67 14.78
CA ARG A 86 2.16 5.08 16.10
C ARG A 86 0.89 4.23 16.21
N GLU A 87 -0.20 4.60 15.53
CA GLU A 87 -1.50 3.95 15.69
C GLU A 87 -1.80 2.90 14.65
N GLY A 88 -1.08 2.89 13.51
CA GLY A 88 -1.32 1.96 12.41
C GLY A 88 -0.99 0.51 12.78
N ASP A 89 -1.98 -0.38 12.70
CA ASP A 89 -1.75 -1.83 12.66
C ASP A 89 -1.23 -2.24 11.27
N PHE A 90 -1.71 -1.56 10.23
CA PHE A 90 -1.26 -1.65 8.85
C PHE A 90 -0.90 -0.25 8.36
N LEU A 91 0.29 -0.07 7.82
CA LEU A 91 0.69 1.16 7.14
C LEU A 91 0.78 0.91 5.64
N SER A 92 -0.07 1.58 4.87
CA SER A 92 -0.06 1.51 3.40
C SER A 92 0.49 2.80 2.81
N LEU A 93 1.50 2.67 1.97
CA LEU A 93 2.16 3.78 1.29
C LEU A 93 1.49 4.03 -0.05
N ASN A 94 0.99 5.26 -0.25
CA ASN A 94 0.23 5.68 -1.44
C ASN A 94 0.71 7.06 -1.93
N VAL A 95 2.00 7.32 -1.80
CA VAL A 95 2.64 8.59 -2.18
C VAL A 95 3.43 8.45 -3.49
N PRO A 96 3.59 9.51 -4.29
CA PRO A 96 4.52 9.49 -5.41
C PRO A 96 5.97 9.46 -4.89
N LEU A 97 6.90 8.93 -5.69
CA LEU A 97 8.32 9.07 -5.43
C LEU A 97 8.78 10.48 -5.83
N THR A 98 9.35 11.19 -4.88
CA THR A 98 9.95 12.53 -5.02
C THR A 98 11.16 12.60 -4.10
N ASP A 99 11.97 13.67 -4.17
CA ASP A 99 13.09 13.87 -3.24
C ASP A 99 12.63 13.83 -1.78
N SER A 100 11.43 14.35 -1.48
CA SER A 100 10.87 14.35 -0.11
C SER A 100 10.27 13.02 0.33
N THR A 101 10.08 12.07 -0.57
CA THR A 101 9.55 10.73 -0.27
C THR A 101 10.53 9.61 -0.57
N PHE A 102 11.74 9.95 -1.03
CA PHE A 102 12.85 9.01 -1.12
C PHE A 102 13.25 8.55 0.28
N HIS A 103 13.29 7.24 0.51
CA HIS A 103 13.49 6.61 1.82
C HIS A 103 12.61 7.24 2.91
N LEU A 104 11.36 7.58 2.54
CA LEU A 104 10.37 8.12 3.47
C LEU A 104 10.22 7.24 4.70
N ILE A 105 10.21 5.92 4.51
CA ILE A 105 10.20 4.94 5.60
C ILE A 105 11.61 4.43 5.78
N ASP A 106 12.34 5.14 6.60
CA ASP A 106 13.68 4.82 7.08
C ASP A 106 13.63 4.15 8.46
N LYS A 107 14.79 3.84 9.02
CA LYS A 107 14.91 3.26 10.37
C LYS A 107 14.21 4.10 11.44
N ASN A 108 14.33 5.43 11.38
CA ASN A 108 13.76 6.31 12.41
C ASN A 108 12.22 6.24 12.40
N LYS A 109 11.59 6.22 11.22
CA LYS A 109 10.14 6.07 11.12
C LYS A 109 9.67 4.65 11.43
N LEU A 110 10.45 3.64 11.06
CA LEU A 110 10.18 2.27 11.49
C LEU A 110 10.18 2.14 13.02
N ASP A 111 11.10 2.80 13.70
CA ASP A 111 11.17 2.78 15.17
C ASP A 111 9.94 3.46 15.82
N GLN A 112 9.30 4.42 15.16
CA GLN A 112 8.06 5.06 15.61
C GLN A 112 6.81 4.21 15.37
N MET A 113 6.85 3.30 14.41
CA MET A 113 5.71 2.43 14.10
C MET A 113 5.38 1.51 15.28
N LYS A 114 4.13 1.08 15.36
CA LYS A 114 3.67 0.11 16.33
C LYS A 114 4.44 -1.22 16.17
N THR A 115 4.99 -1.75 17.25
CA THR A 115 5.66 -3.07 17.20
C THR A 115 4.69 -4.15 16.75
N GLY A 116 5.14 -4.95 15.80
CA GLY A 116 4.34 -6.00 15.17
C GLY A 116 3.36 -5.49 14.09
N SER A 117 3.40 -4.19 13.75
CA SER A 117 2.62 -3.64 12.64
C SER A 117 3.09 -4.18 11.28
N ILE A 118 2.29 -3.94 10.27
CA ILE A 118 2.50 -4.46 8.91
C ILE A 118 2.69 -3.30 7.95
N LEU A 119 3.80 -3.29 7.22
CA LEU A 119 4.10 -2.31 6.18
C LEU A 119 3.62 -2.83 4.81
N ILE A 120 2.95 -1.97 4.04
CA ILE A 120 2.50 -2.28 2.67
C ILE A 120 3.02 -1.20 1.73
N ASN A 121 3.91 -1.56 0.83
CA ASN A 121 4.41 -0.65 -0.21
C ASN A 121 3.89 -1.06 -1.59
N ILE A 122 2.93 -0.29 -2.10
CA ILE A 122 2.39 -0.35 -3.45
C ILE A 122 2.61 0.97 -4.19
N ALA A 123 3.49 1.83 -3.67
CA ALA A 123 3.80 3.14 -4.22
C ALA A 123 4.96 3.06 -5.23
N ARG A 124 6.19 3.16 -4.74
CA ARG A 124 7.44 2.96 -5.49
C ARG A 124 8.50 2.35 -4.56
N GLY A 125 9.39 1.53 -5.09
CA GLY A 125 10.44 0.86 -4.32
C GLY A 125 11.23 1.81 -3.42
N PRO A 126 11.85 2.88 -3.96
CA PRO A 126 12.68 3.79 -3.16
C PRO A 126 11.92 4.65 -2.14
N VAL A 127 10.61 4.49 -1.96
CA VAL A 127 9.87 5.13 -0.85
C VAL A 127 10.23 4.50 0.49
N ILE A 128 10.70 3.27 0.50
CA ILE A 128 11.22 2.60 1.69
C ILE A 128 12.75 2.43 1.60
N ASP A 129 13.41 2.47 2.74
CA ASP A 129 14.75 1.91 2.87
C ASP A 129 14.61 0.39 3.06
N GLU A 130 14.92 -0.36 2.01
CA GLU A 130 14.71 -1.82 1.95
C GLU A 130 15.56 -2.57 2.99
N PHE A 131 16.77 -2.08 3.26
CA PHE A 131 17.64 -2.68 4.29
C PHE A 131 17.09 -2.42 5.70
N ALA A 132 16.63 -1.19 5.97
CA ALA A 132 16.00 -0.88 7.25
C ALA A 132 14.72 -1.70 7.48
N VAL A 133 13.90 -1.91 6.43
CA VAL A 133 12.72 -2.78 6.50
C VAL A 133 13.11 -4.23 6.76
N THR A 134 14.17 -4.72 6.11
CA THR A 134 14.71 -6.07 6.33
C THR A 134 15.13 -6.28 7.79
N ASP A 135 15.86 -5.32 8.36
CA ASP A 135 16.30 -5.37 9.77
C ASP A 135 15.10 -5.29 10.72
N ALA A 136 14.09 -4.47 10.41
CA ALA A 136 12.87 -4.37 11.20
C ALA A 136 12.04 -5.68 11.19
N LEU A 137 12.01 -6.40 10.06
CA LEU A 137 11.40 -7.73 9.98
C LEU A 137 12.19 -8.77 10.78
N LYS A 138 13.50 -8.80 10.63
CA LYS A 138 14.39 -9.75 11.36
C LYS A 138 14.37 -9.54 12.88
N SER A 139 14.27 -8.30 13.33
CA SER A 139 14.16 -7.96 14.76
C SER A 139 12.75 -8.16 15.34
N GLY A 140 11.73 -8.35 14.52
CA GLY A 140 10.33 -8.42 14.94
C GLY A 140 9.72 -7.05 15.24
N LYS A 141 10.40 -5.95 14.95
CA LYS A 141 9.81 -4.60 15.01
C LYS A 141 8.63 -4.48 14.06
N LEU A 142 8.77 -4.94 12.82
CA LEU A 142 7.66 -5.21 11.92
C LEU A 142 7.21 -6.67 12.04
N GLY A 143 5.91 -6.89 12.12
CA GLY A 143 5.32 -8.23 12.10
C GLY A 143 5.36 -8.85 10.71
N ALA A 144 5.19 -8.04 9.68
CA ALA A 144 5.26 -8.46 8.28
C ALA A 144 5.42 -7.24 7.35
N ALA A 145 5.75 -7.50 6.08
CA ALA A 145 5.68 -6.50 5.01
C ALA A 145 5.09 -7.10 3.74
N ALA A 146 4.36 -6.29 2.95
CA ALA A 146 4.01 -6.58 1.56
C ALA A 146 4.65 -5.53 0.66
N VAL A 147 5.43 -5.96 -0.31
CA VAL A 147 6.16 -5.08 -1.22
C VAL A 147 5.89 -5.53 -2.66
N ASP A 148 5.26 -4.65 -3.43
CA ASP A 148 4.92 -4.89 -4.84
C ASP A 148 5.89 -4.17 -5.79
N VAL A 149 6.70 -3.27 -5.27
CA VAL A 149 7.56 -2.36 -6.05
C VAL A 149 8.97 -2.31 -5.47
N PHE A 150 9.97 -2.23 -6.33
CA PHE A 150 11.38 -2.36 -5.96
C PHE A 150 12.23 -1.19 -6.46
N PRO A 151 13.42 -0.94 -5.88
CA PRO A 151 14.30 0.14 -6.32
C PRO A 151 14.78 -0.03 -7.77
N SER A 152 14.98 -1.26 -8.22
CA SER A 152 15.25 -1.63 -9.59
C SER A 152 14.26 -2.71 -10.04
N GLU A 153 13.66 -2.57 -11.20
CA GLU A 153 12.71 -3.53 -11.76
C GLU A 153 13.12 -3.90 -13.21
N PRO A 154 13.22 -5.19 -13.54
CA PRO A 154 12.97 -6.40 -12.72
C PRO A 154 13.95 -6.53 -11.55
N CYS A 155 13.43 -6.97 -10.39
CA CYS A 155 14.21 -7.20 -9.18
C CYS A 155 14.36 -8.69 -8.90
N THR A 156 15.61 -9.17 -8.72
CA THR A 156 15.92 -10.58 -8.43
C THR A 156 16.78 -10.76 -7.18
N ASP A 157 17.19 -9.66 -6.54
CA ASP A 157 18.18 -9.64 -5.46
C ASP A 157 17.76 -8.82 -4.24
N SER A 158 16.45 -8.60 -4.06
CA SER A 158 15.93 -7.90 -2.88
C SER A 158 16.29 -8.62 -1.59
N PRO A 159 16.84 -7.92 -0.58
CA PRO A 159 17.13 -8.49 0.74
C PRO A 159 15.88 -8.95 1.49
N LEU A 160 14.70 -8.48 1.08
CA LEU A 160 13.40 -8.89 1.62
C LEU A 160 13.04 -10.33 1.24
N ALA A 161 13.64 -10.90 0.19
CA ALA A 161 13.39 -12.27 -0.22
C ALA A 161 13.79 -13.30 0.85
N ASP A 162 14.77 -12.95 1.70
CA ASP A 162 15.20 -13.78 2.82
C ASP A 162 14.35 -13.63 4.08
N CYS A 163 13.31 -12.79 4.05
CA CYS A 163 12.41 -12.55 5.18
C CYS A 163 11.12 -13.37 5.03
N PRO A 164 10.89 -14.44 5.81
CA PRO A 164 9.71 -15.29 5.68
C PRO A 164 8.37 -14.59 5.93
N THR A 165 8.41 -13.43 6.59
CA THR A 165 7.25 -12.58 6.87
C THR A 165 7.03 -11.51 5.82
N ALA A 166 7.87 -11.43 4.78
CA ALA A 166 7.66 -10.59 3.63
C ALA A 166 6.82 -11.31 2.56
N VAL A 167 5.88 -10.58 1.97
CA VAL A 167 5.14 -10.97 0.76
C VAL A 167 5.58 -10.07 -0.36
N LEU A 168 6.16 -10.65 -1.39
CA LEU A 168 6.74 -9.92 -2.52
C LEU A 168 5.97 -10.27 -3.78
N THR A 169 5.62 -9.26 -4.58
CA THR A 169 4.95 -9.44 -5.88
C THR A 169 5.63 -8.54 -6.92
N PRO A 170 5.69 -8.98 -8.19
CA PRO A 170 6.48 -8.30 -9.21
C PRO A 170 5.70 -7.17 -9.89
N HIS A 171 5.39 -6.11 -9.13
CA HIS A 171 4.67 -4.90 -9.59
C HIS A 171 3.33 -5.24 -10.26
N THR A 172 2.52 -6.04 -9.55
CA THR A 172 1.27 -6.59 -10.09
C THR A 172 0.00 -6.09 -9.37
N ALA A 173 0.11 -5.11 -8.49
CA ALA A 173 -1.03 -4.59 -7.72
C ALA A 173 -2.19 -4.11 -8.61
N SER A 174 -1.90 -3.65 -9.83
CA SER A 174 -2.89 -3.23 -10.83
C SER A 174 -3.04 -4.21 -12.01
N SER A 175 -2.28 -5.29 -12.06
CA SER A 175 -2.20 -6.18 -13.22
C SER A 175 -3.34 -7.22 -13.23
N THR A 176 -4.54 -6.78 -13.61
CA THR A 176 -5.66 -7.65 -13.94
C THR A 176 -5.99 -7.54 -15.43
N VAL A 177 -6.66 -8.54 -15.96
CA VAL A 177 -7.07 -8.55 -17.39
C VAL A 177 -7.95 -7.34 -17.69
N GLU A 178 -8.91 -7.06 -16.81
CA GLU A 178 -9.87 -5.95 -16.93
C GLU A 178 -9.15 -4.61 -16.88
N ASN A 179 -8.32 -4.41 -15.86
CA ASN A 179 -7.61 -3.15 -15.67
C ASN A 179 -6.60 -2.88 -16.79
N SER A 180 -5.93 -3.93 -17.30
CA SER A 180 -5.04 -3.81 -18.46
C SER A 180 -5.80 -3.38 -19.71
N ALA A 181 -6.99 -3.94 -19.94
CA ALA A 181 -7.83 -3.54 -21.07
C ALA A 181 -8.31 -2.08 -20.95
N GLU A 182 -8.78 -1.68 -19.75
CA GLU A 182 -9.21 -0.32 -19.49
C GLU A 182 -8.09 0.70 -19.65
N MET A 183 -6.88 0.39 -19.16
CA MET A 183 -5.70 1.25 -19.33
C MET A 183 -5.33 1.44 -20.79
N ASN A 184 -5.35 0.36 -21.59
CA ASN A 184 -5.04 0.45 -23.02
C ASN A 184 -6.08 1.28 -23.77
N ILE A 185 -7.38 1.09 -23.51
CA ILE A 185 -8.45 1.88 -24.10
C ILE A 185 -8.28 3.36 -23.72
N ALA A 186 -8.10 3.66 -22.42
CA ALA A 186 -7.91 5.03 -21.96
C ALA A 186 -6.69 5.72 -22.60
N ALA A 187 -5.59 4.98 -22.80
CA ALA A 187 -4.41 5.52 -23.45
C ALA A 187 -4.69 5.89 -24.91
N VAL A 188 -5.37 5.01 -25.66
CA VAL A 188 -5.77 5.29 -27.06
C VAL A 188 -6.74 6.46 -27.14
N ASP A 189 -7.78 6.47 -26.28
CA ASP A 189 -8.78 7.54 -26.26
C ASP A 189 -8.14 8.90 -25.94
N ASN A 190 -7.18 8.96 -25.01
CA ASN A 190 -6.47 10.19 -24.69
C ASN A 190 -5.66 10.71 -25.88
N VAL A 191 -5.01 9.83 -26.64
CA VAL A 191 -4.28 10.22 -27.86
C VAL A 191 -5.26 10.73 -28.93
N LEU A 192 -6.34 10.02 -29.18
CA LEU A 192 -7.35 10.44 -30.17
C LEU A 192 -7.98 11.79 -29.78
N ASN A 193 -8.38 11.95 -28.53
CA ASN A 193 -8.95 13.19 -28.03
C ASN A 193 -7.95 14.36 -28.11
N TYR A 194 -6.66 14.10 -27.85
CA TYR A 194 -5.62 15.11 -28.03
C TYR A 194 -5.52 15.58 -29.50
N LEU A 195 -5.46 14.63 -30.43
CA LEU A 195 -5.39 14.94 -31.87
C LEU A 195 -6.63 15.68 -32.38
N GLN A 196 -7.79 15.44 -31.79
CA GLN A 196 -9.06 16.10 -32.10
C GLN A 196 -9.24 17.46 -31.38
N GLY A 197 -8.36 17.81 -30.46
CA GLY A 197 -8.47 19.02 -29.64
C GLY A 197 -9.58 18.95 -28.55
N THR A 198 -10.03 17.75 -28.20
CA THR A 198 -11.11 17.50 -27.23
C THR A 198 -10.62 16.90 -25.91
N LEU A 199 -9.30 16.69 -25.74
CA LEU A 199 -8.76 16.16 -24.51
C LEU A 199 -9.00 17.10 -23.33
N ASP A 200 -9.52 16.57 -22.23
CA ASP A 200 -9.65 17.27 -20.96
C ASP A 200 -8.26 17.61 -20.39
N ASP A 201 -8.05 18.86 -20.01
CA ASP A 201 -6.78 19.39 -19.51
C ASP A 201 -6.26 18.65 -18.26
N LYS A 202 -7.14 17.96 -17.51
CA LYS A 202 -6.74 17.15 -16.35
C LYS A 202 -5.83 15.97 -16.72
N TYR A 203 -5.85 15.53 -17.99
CA TYR A 203 -4.98 14.45 -18.50
C TYR A 203 -3.67 14.96 -19.09
N LEU A 204 -3.47 16.29 -19.20
CA LEU A 204 -2.23 16.87 -19.65
C LEU A 204 -1.21 16.91 -18.53
N VAL A 205 -0.08 16.20 -18.68
CA VAL A 205 1.04 16.22 -17.74
C VAL A 205 1.81 17.53 -17.88
N ILE A 206 1.91 18.06 -19.10
CA ILE A 206 2.58 19.33 -19.41
C ILE A 206 1.50 20.35 -19.80
N LYS A 207 1.22 21.30 -18.92
CA LYS A 207 0.28 22.39 -19.22
C LYS A 207 0.85 23.30 -20.32
N GLY A 208 0.06 23.55 -21.35
CA GLY A 208 0.45 24.41 -22.49
C GLY A 208 1.10 23.68 -23.66
N ALA A 209 1.13 22.34 -23.68
CA ALA A 209 1.57 21.53 -24.82
C ALA A 209 0.45 21.38 -25.88
N ARG A 210 -0.21 22.47 -26.29
CA ARG A 210 -1.15 22.53 -27.42
C ARG A 210 -0.54 23.34 -28.55
#